data_2fd32ed0e74a1d4d1ad4a185ed7088dd
#
_entry.id   2fd32ed0e74a1d4d1ad4a185ed7088dd
#
_cell.length_a   1.000
_cell.length_b   1.000
_cell.length_c   1.000
_cell.angle_alpha   90.00
_cell.angle_beta   90.00
_cell.angle_gamma   90.00
#
_symmetry.space_group_name_H-M   'P 1'
#
loop_
_entity.id
_entity.type
_entity.pdbx_description
1 polymer ?
#
loop_
_entity_poly.entity_id
_entity_poly.type
_entity_poly.pdbx_seq_one_letter_code
_entity_poly.pdbx_strand_id
1 'polypeptide(L)'
;MSSKSNVRSFLQSSLGHQNRPANPEQWWHAVCKVTPNLCMSGGISNNNVTARKQLSEWEAAGVTHYIAVHEECNRGHFVATNSNIEYIYLGVDDDGGKRDPKWFDEVTSTALKILEDPNSVLMITCWMGVNRGPSATYAVLLALGWESQRALHEIRTVRPIACTIYSVDAVKWWVKRTGGDSQQVRKACAEVEQWHAENPLDMNYLIRAIGSRTGA
;
A
#
# COMPACT_ATOMS: atom_id res chain seq x y z
N MET A 1 31.92 -10.68 -21.44
CA MET A 1 30.84 -9.76 -21.75
C MET A 1 29.61 -10.57 -22.08
N SER A 2 28.84 -11.10 -21.12
CA SER A 2 27.55 -11.75 -21.40
C SER A 2 26.78 -12.14 -20.12
N SER A 3 26.65 -11.24 -19.15
CA SER A 3 25.90 -11.57 -17.92
C SER A 3 24.79 -10.57 -17.59
N LYS A 4 24.78 -9.40 -18.23
CA LYS A 4 23.79 -8.34 -17.94
C LYS A 4 22.49 -8.45 -18.74
N SER A 5 22.44 -9.19 -19.85
CA SER A 5 21.25 -9.36 -20.67
C SER A 5 20.26 -10.38 -20.12
N ASN A 6 20.73 -11.41 -19.43
CA ASN A 6 19.87 -12.49 -18.90
C ASN A 6 19.08 -12.10 -17.64
N VAL A 7 19.60 -11.20 -16.81
CA VAL A 7 18.88 -10.71 -15.62
C VAL A 7 17.71 -9.82 -16.02
N ARG A 8 17.88 -8.99 -17.06
CA ARG A 8 16.83 -8.09 -17.56
C ARG A 8 15.67 -8.85 -18.21
N SER A 9 15.94 -9.93 -18.94
CA SER A 9 14.89 -10.77 -19.54
C SER A 9 14.15 -11.61 -18.51
N PHE A 10 14.83 -12.07 -17.46
CA PHE A 10 14.21 -12.83 -16.37
C PHE A 10 13.28 -11.96 -15.51
N LEU A 11 13.66 -10.70 -15.23
CA LEU A 11 12.83 -9.75 -14.50
C LEU A 11 11.61 -9.29 -15.32
N GLN A 12 11.73 -9.16 -16.65
CA GLN A 12 10.60 -8.81 -17.51
C GLN A 12 9.59 -9.96 -17.71
N SER A 13 10.04 -11.23 -17.67
CA SER A 13 9.16 -12.37 -17.85
C SER A 13 8.39 -12.77 -16.59
N SER A 14 8.86 -12.40 -15.39
CA SER A 14 8.21 -12.73 -14.11
C SER A 14 7.17 -11.70 -13.65
N LEU A 15 7.12 -10.50 -14.25
CA LEU A 15 6.28 -9.39 -13.83
C LEU A 15 4.92 -9.30 -14.54
N GLY A 16 4.74 -10.04 -15.61
CA GLY A 16 3.53 -9.88 -16.39
C GLY A 16 2.56 -11.03 -16.26
N HIS A 17 1.51 -10.98 -15.55
CA HIS A 17 0.26 -11.73 -15.73
C HIS A 17 -0.08 -12.88 -14.78
N GLN A 18 0.79 -13.37 -13.89
CA GLN A 18 0.50 -14.61 -13.17
C GLN A 18 -0.45 -14.49 -11.95
N ASN A 19 -0.75 -13.28 -11.44
CA ASN A 19 -1.60 -13.11 -10.24
C ASN A 19 -2.71 -12.05 -10.36
N ARG A 20 -3.06 -11.60 -11.56
CA ARG A 20 -4.22 -10.71 -11.70
C ARG A 20 -5.49 -11.54 -11.57
N PRO A 21 -6.37 -11.27 -10.57
CA PRO A 21 -7.69 -11.89 -10.56
C PRO A 21 -8.38 -11.65 -11.90
N ALA A 22 -9.01 -12.69 -12.43
CA ALA A 22 -9.79 -12.60 -13.67
C ALA A 22 -10.93 -11.57 -13.54
N ASN A 23 -11.46 -11.40 -12.31
CA ASN A 23 -12.45 -10.39 -11.98
C ASN A 23 -11.78 -9.21 -11.25
N PRO A 24 -11.78 -7.98 -11.82
CA PRO A 24 -11.26 -6.78 -11.17
C PRO A 24 -11.89 -6.47 -9.80
N GLU A 25 -13.13 -6.89 -9.55
CA GLU A 25 -13.83 -6.72 -8.28
C GLU A 25 -13.12 -7.37 -7.10
N GLN A 26 -12.32 -8.39 -7.33
CA GLN A 26 -11.62 -9.10 -6.27
C GLN A 26 -10.50 -8.27 -5.62
N TRP A 27 -9.97 -7.24 -6.31
CA TRP A 27 -8.83 -6.49 -5.80
C TRP A 27 -9.12 -5.69 -4.53
N TRP A 28 -10.28 -5.09 -4.41
CA TRP A 28 -10.55 -4.25 -3.25
C TRP A 28 -10.77 -5.05 -1.95
N HIS A 29 -11.01 -6.37 -2.05
CA HIS A 29 -11.05 -7.28 -0.90
C HIS A 29 -9.74 -8.04 -0.67
N ALA A 30 -8.90 -8.16 -1.68
CA ALA A 30 -7.72 -9.00 -1.62
C ALA A 30 -6.75 -8.56 -0.53
N VAL A 31 -6.36 -9.50 0.33
CA VAL A 31 -5.24 -9.34 1.26
C VAL A 31 -3.94 -9.49 0.49
N CYS A 32 -3.21 -8.40 0.31
CA CYS A 32 -1.93 -8.39 -0.40
C CYS A 32 -0.80 -8.34 0.64
N LYS A 33 -0.10 -9.46 0.86
CA LYS A 33 1.06 -9.53 1.77
C LYS A 33 2.28 -8.94 1.08
N VAL A 34 2.77 -7.81 1.59
CA VAL A 34 4.00 -7.15 1.13
C VAL A 34 5.22 -7.73 1.82
N THR A 35 5.07 -8.04 3.12
CA THR A 35 6.01 -8.84 3.91
C THR A 35 5.20 -9.85 4.72
N PRO A 36 5.82 -10.80 5.42
CA PRO A 36 5.07 -11.74 6.26
C PRO A 36 4.13 -11.08 7.27
N ASN A 37 4.49 -9.88 7.74
CA ASN A 37 3.77 -9.15 8.80
C ASN A 37 3.24 -7.76 8.38
N LEU A 38 3.32 -7.40 7.09
CA LEU A 38 2.76 -6.16 6.55
C LEU A 38 1.89 -6.46 5.32
N CYS A 39 0.62 -6.13 5.42
CA CYS A 39 -0.39 -6.36 4.40
C CYS A 39 -1.04 -5.05 3.95
N MET A 40 -1.61 -5.05 2.76
CA MET A 40 -2.48 -3.97 2.28
C MET A 40 -3.72 -4.53 1.58
N SER A 41 -4.81 -3.75 1.62
CA SER A 41 -6.09 -4.06 0.98
C SER A 41 -6.86 -2.78 0.67
N GLY A 42 -8.05 -2.88 0.07
CA GLY A 42 -9.07 -1.85 0.17
C GLY A 42 -9.73 -1.86 1.56
N GLY A 43 -10.35 -0.76 1.96
CA GLY A 43 -11.05 -0.65 3.22
C GLY A 43 -12.22 -1.63 3.33
N ILE A 44 -12.67 -1.91 4.55
CA ILE A 44 -13.83 -2.79 4.77
C ILE A 44 -15.11 -2.20 4.13
N SER A 45 -15.99 -3.08 3.70
CA SER A 45 -17.24 -2.72 3.02
C SER A 45 -18.17 -1.92 3.95
N ASN A 46 -18.98 -1.03 3.37
CA ASN A 46 -20.08 -0.41 4.08
C ASN A 46 -21.25 -1.38 4.32
N ASN A 47 -21.36 -2.44 3.53
CA ASN A 47 -22.30 -3.52 3.77
C ASN A 47 -21.79 -4.39 4.93
N ASN A 48 -22.56 -4.49 6.02
CA ASN A 48 -22.16 -5.17 7.24
C ASN A 48 -21.92 -6.68 7.06
N VAL A 49 -22.63 -7.35 6.16
CA VAL A 49 -22.44 -8.79 5.89
C VAL A 49 -21.09 -9.01 5.21
N THR A 50 -20.82 -8.22 4.18
CA THR A 50 -19.54 -8.25 3.45
C THR A 50 -18.37 -7.85 4.35
N ALA A 51 -18.57 -6.82 5.20
CA ALA A 51 -17.56 -6.36 6.14
C ALA A 51 -17.17 -7.44 7.17
N ARG A 52 -18.14 -8.18 7.74
CA ARG A 52 -17.84 -9.30 8.65
C ARG A 52 -17.05 -10.40 7.95
N LYS A 53 -17.40 -10.72 6.71
CA LYS A 53 -16.66 -11.70 5.90
C LYS A 53 -15.21 -11.25 5.70
N GLN A 54 -14.99 -9.97 5.31
CA GLN A 54 -13.65 -9.42 5.16
C GLN A 54 -12.84 -9.49 6.46
N LEU A 55 -13.43 -9.10 7.60
CA LEU A 55 -12.73 -9.17 8.89
C LEU A 55 -12.35 -10.61 9.23
N SER A 56 -13.24 -11.57 9.02
CA SER A 56 -12.94 -13.00 9.22
C SER A 56 -11.80 -13.49 8.31
N GLU A 57 -11.77 -13.05 7.04
CA GLU A 57 -10.69 -13.37 6.11
C GLU A 57 -9.37 -12.75 6.56
N TRP A 58 -9.38 -11.53 7.11
CA TRP A 58 -8.19 -10.87 7.63
C TRP A 58 -7.67 -11.55 8.90
N GLU A 59 -8.55 -11.93 9.83
CA GLU A 59 -8.17 -12.72 11.02
C GLU A 59 -7.57 -14.08 10.60
N ALA A 60 -8.18 -14.75 9.62
CA ALA A 60 -7.66 -16.01 9.09
C ALA A 60 -6.29 -15.84 8.39
N ALA A 61 -6.00 -14.65 7.84
CA ALA A 61 -4.69 -14.29 7.29
C ALA A 61 -3.66 -13.89 8.38
N GLY A 62 -4.09 -13.85 9.65
CA GLY A 62 -3.26 -13.51 10.81
C GLY A 62 -3.22 -12.02 11.15
N VAL A 63 -4.05 -11.17 10.53
CA VAL A 63 -4.08 -9.73 10.80
C VAL A 63 -4.48 -9.46 12.25
N THR A 64 -3.65 -8.71 12.96
CA THR A 64 -3.86 -8.31 14.35
C THR A 64 -4.16 -6.82 14.51
N HIS A 65 -3.64 -5.99 13.58
CA HIS A 65 -3.79 -4.53 13.62
C HIS A 65 -4.23 -4.02 12.25
N TYR A 66 -5.05 -2.98 12.27
CA TYR A 66 -5.60 -2.37 11.07
C TYR A 66 -5.46 -0.84 11.12
N ILE A 67 -4.63 -0.27 10.26
CA ILE A 67 -4.55 1.18 10.04
C ILE A 67 -5.39 1.55 8.82
N ALA A 68 -6.43 2.36 9.04
CA ALA A 68 -7.25 2.95 8.00
C ALA A 68 -6.75 4.38 7.69
N VAL A 69 -6.25 4.60 6.46
CA VAL A 69 -5.72 5.90 6.03
C VAL A 69 -6.67 6.65 5.07
N HIS A 70 -7.95 6.36 5.10
CA HIS A 70 -8.98 7.01 4.29
C HIS A 70 -10.00 7.71 5.19
N GLU A 71 -10.56 8.83 4.72
CA GLU A 71 -11.52 9.63 5.48
C GLU A 71 -12.99 9.37 5.12
N GLU A 72 -13.26 8.66 4.02
CA GLU A 72 -14.61 8.42 3.50
C GLU A 72 -15.52 7.70 4.50
N CYS A 73 -14.98 6.87 5.37
CA CYS A 73 -15.71 6.34 6.50
C CYS A 73 -14.79 5.84 7.63
N ASN A 74 -15.16 6.09 8.86
CA ASN A 74 -14.52 5.50 10.03
C ASN A 74 -15.38 4.33 10.55
N ARG A 75 -14.86 3.11 10.41
CA ARG A 75 -15.53 1.86 10.81
C ARG A 75 -14.97 1.29 12.12
N GLY A 76 -14.25 2.08 12.93
CA GLY A 76 -13.58 1.60 14.14
C GLY A 76 -14.50 0.88 15.10
N HIS A 77 -15.70 1.43 15.40
CA HIS A 77 -16.68 0.76 16.24
C HIS A 77 -17.14 -0.59 15.68
N PHE A 78 -17.35 -0.66 14.36
CA PHE A 78 -17.75 -1.92 13.70
C PHE A 78 -16.64 -2.97 13.79
N VAL A 79 -15.38 -2.58 13.53
CA VAL A 79 -14.23 -3.49 13.63
C VAL A 79 -14.09 -4.03 15.06
N ALA A 80 -14.09 -3.15 16.07
CA ALA A 80 -13.97 -3.52 17.48
C ALA A 80 -15.10 -4.44 17.98
N THR A 81 -16.30 -4.34 17.39
CA THR A 81 -17.46 -5.16 17.77
C THR A 81 -17.48 -6.53 17.07
N ASN A 82 -16.85 -6.66 15.89
CA ASN A 82 -16.97 -7.84 15.02
C ASN A 82 -15.66 -8.58 14.77
N SER A 83 -14.54 -8.17 15.39
CA SER A 83 -13.24 -8.85 15.29
C SER A 83 -12.37 -8.56 16.50
N ASN A 84 -11.24 -9.28 16.60
CA ASN A 84 -10.18 -9.02 17.57
C ASN A 84 -9.07 -8.10 16.99
N ILE A 85 -9.27 -7.51 15.83
CA ILE A 85 -8.30 -6.65 15.15
C ILE A 85 -8.30 -5.28 15.84
N GLU A 86 -7.13 -4.82 16.30
CA GLU A 86 -6.96 -3.45 16.81
C GLU A 86 -7.05 -2.45 15.66
N TYR A 87 -8.01 -1.52 15.75
CA TYR A 87 -8.28 -0.53 14.69
C TYR A 87 -7.67 0.82 15.03
N ILE A 88 -6.91 1.38 14.09
CA ILE A 88 -6.28 2.69 14.21
C ILE A 88 -6.70 3.54 13.01
N TYR A 89 -7.21 4.74 13.27
CA TYR A 89 -7.67 5.65 12.23
C TYR A 89 -6.69 6.80 12.04
N LEU A 90 -6.09 6.87 10.84
CA LEU A 90 -5.17 7.92 10.40
C LEU A 90 -5.61 8.46 9.02
N GLY A 91 -6.91 8.74 8.90
CA GLY A 91 -7.55 9.13 7.65
C GLY A 91 -7.07 10.47 7.11
N VAL A 92 -6.86 10.50 5.79
CA VAL A 92 -6.59 11.72 5.00
C VAL A 92 -7.38 11.68 3.70
N ASP A 93 -7.61 12.85 3.12
CA ASP A 93 -8.24 13.00 1.81
C ASP A 93 -7.36 12.44 0.69
N ASP A 94 -7.94 12.10 -0.45
CA ASP A 94 -7.26 11.65 -1.69
C ASP A 94 -7.36 12.72 -2.80
N ASP A 95 -7.00 13.95 -2.45
CA ASP A 95 -7.09 15.12 -3.32
C ASP A 95 -6.01 15.19 -4.43
N GLY A 96 -5.05 14.24 -4.43
CA GLY A 96 -3.90 14.23 -5.34
C GLY A 96 -2.86 15.33 -5.07
N GLY A 97 -3.08 16.16 -4.04
CA GLY A 97 -2.15 17.20 -3.60
C GLY A 97 -0.94 16.64 -2.83
N LYS A 98 -0.08 17.55 -2.41
CA LYS A 98 1.10 17.17 -1.59
C LYS A 98 0.65 16.66 -0.22
N ARG A 99 1.26 15.56 0.22
CA ARG A 99 1.02 15.03 1.57
C ARG A 99 1.85 15.75 2.63
N ASP A 100 1.21 16.05 3.77
CA ASP A 100 1.91 16.61 4.91
C ASP A 100 2.94 15.59 5.44
N PRO A 101 4.21 15.96 5.63
CA PRO A 101 5.21 15.13 6.26
C PRO A 101 4.78 14.54 7.61
N LYS A 102 3.96 15.23 8.39
CA LYS A 102 3.42 14.73 9.67
C LYS A 102 2.57 13.48 9.51
N TRP A 103 1.81 13.39 8.43
CA TRP A 103 1.03 12.18 8.16
C TRP A 103 1.92 10.95 7.98
N PHE A 104 3.04 11.09 7.25
CA PHE A 104 4.01 10.00 7.14
C PHE A 104 4.67 9.68 8.49
N ASP A 105 4.97 10.70 9.32
CA ASP A 105 5.49 10.49 10.68
C ASP A 105 4.51 9.69 11.53
N GLU A 106 3.22 10.03 11.52
CA GLU A 106 2.18 9.36 12.30
C GLU A 106 1.96 7.92 11.83
N VAL A 107 1.80 7.71 10.52
CA VAL A 107 1.60 6.37 9.95
C VAL A 107 2.81 5.47 10.23
N THR A 108 4.02 5.96 9.97
CA THR A 108 5.22 5.13 10.12
C THR A 108 5.56 4.86 11.58
N SER A 109 5.44 5.85 12.49
CA SER A 109 5.68 5.62 13.92
C SER A 109 4.70 4.61 14.51
N THR A 110 3.43 4.70 14.13
CA THR A 110 2.40 3.74 14.55
C THR A 110 2.69 2.35 13.99
N ALA A 111 2.99 2.24 12.69
CA ALA A 111 3.27 0.97 12.05
C ALA A 111 4.53 0.31 12.61
N LEU A 112 5.62 1.05 12.81
CA LEU A 112 6.86 0.51 13.37
C LEU A 112 6.65 -0.01 14.79
N LYS A 113 5.93 0.72 15.64
CA LYS A 113 5.61 0.28 17.00
C LYS A 113 4.83 -1.04 16.99
N ILE A 114 3.88 -1.22 16.08
CA ILE A 114 3.12 -2.47 15.94
C ILE A 114 4.06 -3.61 15.49
N LEU A 115 4.93 -3.33 14.52
CA LEU A 115 5.82 -4.31 13.91
C LEU A 115 7.04 -4.67 14.79
N GLU A 116 7.24 -4.00 15.94
CA GLU A 116 8.21 -4.44 16.97
C GLU A 116 7.82 -5.80 17.58
N ASP A 117 6.53 -6.13 17.65
CA ASP A 117 6.09 -7.48 18.02
C ASP A 117 6.10 -8.39 16.78
N PRO A 118 6.96 -9.43 16.77
CA PRO A 118 7.05 -10.35 15.63
C PRO A 118 5.78 -11.17 15.37
N ASN A 119 4.85 -11.22 16.32
CA ASN A 119 3.56 -11.89 16.17
C ASN A 119 2.49 -10.97 15.60
N SER A 120 2.74 -9.67 15.53
CA SER A 120 1.81 -8.71 14.93
C SER A 120 1.83 -8.79 13.41
N VAL A 121 0.65 -8.75 12.82
CA VAL A 121 0.44 -8.58 11.37
C VAL A 121 -0.40 -7.33 11.16
N LEU A 122 0.20 -6.35 10.49
CA LEU A 122 -0.41 -5.06 10.21
C LEU A 122 -1.08 -5.04 8.84
N MET A 123 -2.35 -4.63 8.80
CA MET A 123 -3.08 -4.29 7.59
C MET A 123 -3.16 -2.77 7.42
N ILE A 124 -2.71 -2.22 6.28
CA ILE A 124 -2.89 -0.82 5.93
C ILE A 124 -3.87 -0.73 4.76
N THR A 125 -4.92 0.08 4.90
CA THR A 125 -5.91 0.26 3.84
C THR A 125 -6.23 1.71 3.59
N CYS A 126 -6.63 2.01 2.35
CA CYS A 126 -7.44 3.17 2.03
C CYS A 126 -8.76 2.72 1.40
N TRP A 127 -9.60 3.67 0.95
CA TRP A 127 -10.91 3.31 0.39
C TRP A 127 -10.85 2.20 -0.66
N MET A 128 -10.03 2.37 -1.70
CA MET A 128 -9.88 1.40 -2.81
C MET A 128 -8.64 0.52 -2.69
N GLY A 129 -7.70 0.84 -1.81
CA GLY A 129 -6.38 0.21 -1.78
C GLY A 129 -5.55 0.50 -3.03
N VAL A 130 -5.80 1.65 -3.68
CA VAL A 130 -5.14 2.05 -4.94
C VAL A 130 -4.02 3.06 -4.69
N ASN A 131 -4.24 4.08 -3.84
CA ASN A 131 -3.29 5.17 -3.67
C ASN A 131 -2.81 5.38 -2.23
N ARG A 132 -3.63 5.95 -1.33
CA ARG A 132 -3.24 6.31 0.05
C ARG A 132 -2.67 5.13 0.84
N GLY A 133 -3.35 3.98 0.83
CA GLY A 133 -2.87 2.76 1.50
C GLY A 133 -1.52 2.27 0.97
N PRO A 134 -1.37 2.04 -0.34
CA PRO A 134 -0.07 1.71 -0.94
C PRO A 134 1.03 2.75 -0.71
N SER A 135 0.71 4.06 -0.73
CA SER A 135 1.68 5.13 -0.44
C SER A 135 2.11 5.14 1.03
N ALA A 136 1.17 4.89 1.96
CA ALA A 136 1.48 4.70 3.38
C ALA A 136 2.35 3.45 3.60
N THR A 137 2.02 2.33 2.96
CA THR A 137 2.82 1.11 2.99
C THR A 137 4.23 1.35 2.46
N TYR A 138 4.38 2.13 1.37
CA TYR A 138 5.68 2.52 0.84
C TYR A 138 6.51 3.30 1.87
N ALA A 139 5.91 4.29 2.55
CA ALA A 139 6.59 5.04 3.60
C ALA A 139 7.06 4.13 4.76
N VAL A 140 6.22 3.15 5.16
CA VAL A 140 6.58 2.14 6.18
C VAL A 140 7.76 1.29 5.71
N LEU A 141 7.79 0.84 4.45
CA LEU A 141 8.91 0.07 3.91
C LEU A 141 10.22 0.88 3.90
N LEU A 142 10.17 2.17 3.53
CA LEU A 142 11.33 3.06 3.63
C LEU A 142 11.83 3.15 5.08
N ALA A 143 10.93 3.32 6.04
CA ALA A 143 11.27 3.39 7.46
C ALA A 143 11.81 2.06 8.02
N LEU A 144 11.45 0.93 7.41
CA LEU A 144 12.03 -0.40 7.68
C LEU A 144 13.38 -0.62 6.96
N GLY A 145 13.91 0.40 6.26
CA GLY A 145 15.21 0.35 5.60
C GLY A 145 15.20 -0.27 4.20
N TRP A 146 14.03 -0.41 3.57
CA TRP A 146 13.97 -0.91 2.19
C TRP A 146 14.51 0.14 1.22
N GLU A 147 15.15 -0.36 0.17
CA GLU A 147 15.52 0.47 -0.98
C GLU A 147 14.24 0.94 -1.71
N SER A 148 14.22 2.21 -2.12
CA SER A 148 13.06 2.91 -2.65
C SER A 148 12.37 2.19 -3.83
N GLN A 149 13.13 1.88 -4.88
CA GLN A 149 12.57 1.24 -6.08
C GLN A 149 12.15 -0.20 -5.81
N ARG A 150 12.89 -0.92 -4.93
CA ARG A 150 12.51 -2.26 -4.50
C ARG A 150 11.18 -2.27 -3.75
N ALA A 151 10.95 -1.28 -2.87
CA ALA A 151 9.69 -1.15 -2.16
C ALA A 151 8.51 -0.90 -3.09
N LEU A 152 8.65 0.00 -4.09
CA LEU A 152 7.64 0.24 -5.12
C LEU A 152 7.36 -1.02 -5.96
N HIS A 153 8.42 -1.73 -6.32
CA HIS A 153 8.31 -2.96 -7.10
C HIS A 153 7.53 -4.03 -6.35
N GLU A 154 7.86 -4.27 -5.07
CA GLU A 154 7.17 -5.25 -4.23
C GLU A 154 5.68 -4.91 -4.08
N ILE A 155 5.36 -3.65 -3.76
CA ILE A 155 3.98 -3.17 -3.66
C ILE A 155 3.22 -3.45 -4.96
N ARG A 156 3.79 -3.11 -6.12
CA ARG A 156 3.16 -3.29 -7.42
C ARG A 156 3.04 -4.76 -7.82
N THR A 157 3.98 -5.60 -7.40
CA THR A 157 3.96 -7.05 -7.65
C THR A 157 2.78 -7.70 -6.94
N VAL A 158 2.60 -7.43 -5.64
CA VAL A 158 1.52 -8.04 -4.86
C VAL A 158 0.17 -7.36 -5.07
N ARG A 159 0.17 -6.08 -5.51
CA ARG A 159 -1.05 -5.31 -5.79
C ARG A 159 -0.92 -4.50 -7.08
N PRO A 160 -1.15 -5.10 -8.25
CA PRO A 160 -0.96 -4.46 -9.57
C PRO A 160 -1.75 -3.18 -9.82
N ILE A 161 -2.81 -2.93 -9.04
CA ILE A 161 -3.61 -1.69 -9.10
C ILE A 161 -3.05 -0.55 -8.23
N ALA A 162 -1.93 -0.75 -7.53
CA ALA A 162 -1.35 0.28 -6.66
C ALA A 162 -0.76 1.43 -7.48
N CYS A 163 -1.33 2.63 -7.37
CA CYS A 163 -0.83 3.85 -8.03
C CYS A 163 0.34 4.48 -7.28
N THR A 164 0.29 4.49 -5.95
CA THR A 164 1.31 5.12 -5.07
C THR A 164 1.65 6.57 -5.45
N ILE A 165 0.62 7.40 -5.74
CA ILE A 165 0.81 8.79 -6.22
C ILE A 165 1.66 9.61 -5.22
N TYR A 166 1.51 9.35 -3.90
CA TYR A 166 2.24 10.07 -2.86
C TYR A 166 3.65 9.50 -2.57
N SER A 167 4.16 8.59 -3.41
CA SER A 167 5.51 8.01 -3.22
C SER A 167 6.64 9.03 -3.36
N VAL A 168 6.48 10.04 -4.22
CA VAL A 168 7.45 11.15 -4.34
C VAL A 168 7.50 11.98 -3.05
N ASP A 169 6.35 12.26 -2.44
CA ASP A 169 6.30 12.96 -1.15
C ASP A 169 6.88 12.10 -0.01
N ALA A 170 6.59 10.78 -0.03
CA ALA A 170 7.11 9.85 0.96
C ALA A 170 8.64 9.72 0.89
N VAL A 171 9.23 9.57 -0.31
CA VAL A 171 10.70 9.48 -0.42
C VAL A 171 11.36 10.80 -0.05
N LYS A 172 10.77 11.94 -0.42
CA LYS A 172 11.24 13.26 -0.02
C LYS A 172 11.21 13.45 1.50
N TRP A 173 10.11 13.04 2.14
CA TRP A 173 9.96 13.03 3.58
C TRP A 173 11.05 12.16 4.23
N TRP A 174 11.23 10.94 3.75
CA TRP A 174 12.19 9.98 4.31
C TRP A 174 13.64 10.47 4.23
N VAL A 175 14.06 10.95 3.05
CA VAL A 175 15.43 11.47 2.87
C VAL A 175 15.71 12.64 3.81
N LYS A 176 14.76 13.57 3.97
CA LYS A 176 14.89 14.69 4.90
C LYS A 176 14.95 14.23 6.36
N ARG A 177 14.09 13.28 6.74
CA ARG A 177 14.04 12.72 8.09
C ARG A 177 15.35 12.03 8.48
N THR A 178 16.02 11.41 7.52
CA THR A 178 17.32 10.73 7.72
C THR A 178 18.53 11.65 7.54
N GLY A 179 18.33 12.98 7.45
CA GLY A 179 19.39 13.97 7.39
C GLY A 179 19.97 14.20 6.00
N GLY A 180 19.28 13.73 4.94
CA GLY A 180 19.71 13.95 3.57
C GLY A 180 19.57 15.40 3.12
N ASP A 181 20.51 15.84 2.29
CA ASP A 181 20.54 17.18 1.73
C ASP A 181 19.59 17.37 0.53
N SER A 182 19.54 18.60 0.02
CA SER A 182 18.67 18.95 -1.11
C SER A 182 19.03 18.22 -2.43
N GLN A 183 20.29 17.81 -2.60
CA GLN A 183 20.73 17.07 -3.78
C GLN A 183 20.24 15.61 -3.69
N GLN A 184 20.38 15.01 -2.52
CA GLN A 184 19.88 13.66 -2.24
C GLN A 184 18.36 13.58 -2.37
N VAL A 185 17.63 14.59 -1.89
CA VAL A 185 16.17 14.70 -2.08
C VAL A 185 15.81 14.74 -3.56
N ARG A 186 16.45 15.61 -4.36
CA ARG A 186 16.18 15.71 -5.80
C ARG A 186 16.45 14.38 -6.52
N LYS A 187 17.57 13.73 -6.19
CA LYS A 187 17.96 12.44 -6.77
C LYS A 187 16.90 11.37 -6.47
N ALA A 188 16.54 11.23 -5.19
CA ALA A 188 15.56 10.22 -4.76
C ALA A 188 14.16 10.45 -5.38
N CYS A 189 13.71 11.71 -5.48
CA CYS A 189 12.45 12.02 -6.16
C CYS A 189 12.51 11.65 -7.65
N ALA A 190 13.59 12.00 -8.36
CA ALA A 190 13.77 11.68 -9.77
C ALA A 190 13.80 10.16 -10.02
N GLU A 191 14.43 9.37 -9.12
CA GLU A 191 14.44 7.91 -9.20
C GLU A 191 13.03 7.31 -9.06
N VAL A 192 12.19 7.84 -8.18
CA VAL A 192 10.79 7.43 -8.02
C VAL A 192 9.95 7.82 -9.23
N GLU A 193 10.10 9.04 -9.75
CA GLU A 193 9.42 9.50 -10.97
C GLU A 193 9.81 8.66 -12.19
N GLN A 194 11.09 8.35 -12.34
CA GLN A 194 11.59 7.47 -13.39
C GLN A 194 10.99 6.05 -13.26
N TRP A 195 10.96 5.50 -12.04
CA TRP A 195 10.36 4.20 -11.81
C TRP A 195 8.90 4.15 -12.27
N HIS A 196 8.10 5.19 -11.96
CA HIS A 196 6.71 5.28 -12.41
C HIS A 196 6.60 5.36 -13.94
N ALA A 197 7.47 6.12 -14.60
CA ALA A 197 7.52 6.23 -16.05
C ALA A 197 7.86 4.89 -16.74
N GLU A 198 8.76 4.11 -16.13
CA GLU A 198 9.19 2.80 -16.64
C GLU A 198 8.19 1.67 -16.30
N ASN A 199 7.32 1.88 -15.30
CA ASN A 199 6.34 0.91 -14.82
C ASN A 199 4.91 1.47 -14.88
N PRO A 200 4.38 1.79 -16.07
CA PRO A 200 3.05 2.37 -16.21
C PRO A 200 1.96 1.41 -15.73
N LEU A 201 0.88 1.99 -15.23
CA LEU A 201 -0.32 1.23 -14.87
C LEU A 201 -1.14 0.88 -16.11
N ASP A 202 -1.76 -0.30 -16.09
CA ASP A 202 -2.85 -0.60 -17.01
C ASP A 202 -4.10 0.18 -16.59
N MET A 203 -4.26 1.38 -17.17
CA MET A 203 -5.34 2.29 -16.79
C MET A 203 -6.73 1.70 -17.09
N ASN A 204 -6.88 0.90 -18.14
CA ASN A 204 -8.16 0.26 -18.45
C ASN A 204 -8.54 -0.79 -17.40
N TYR A 205 -7.54 -1.53 -16.90
CA TYR A 205 -7.75 -2.48 -15.83
C TYR A 205 -8.06 -1.77 -14.51
N LEU A 206 -7.31 -0.71 -14.19
CA LEU A 206 -7.51 0.10 -12.99
C LEU A 206 -8.90 0.74 -12.94
N ILE A 207 -9.36 1.36 -14.03
CA ILE A 207 -10.70 1.97 -14.13
C ILE A 207 -11.78 0.93 -13.88
N ARG A 208 -11.66 -0.27 -14.45
CA ARG A 208 -12.61 -1.36 -14.19
C ARG A 208 -12.59 -1.82 -12.73
N ALA A 209 -11.40 -1.93 -12.12
CA ALA A 209 -11.27 -2.30 -10.71
C ALA A 209 -11.89 -1.25 -9.77
N ILE A 210 -11.75 0.05 -10.08
CA ILE A 210 -12.39 1.14 -9.33
C ILE A 210 -13.90 1.13 -9.55
N GLY A 211 -14.36 1.05 -10.80
CA GLY A 211 -15.77 1.08 -11.16
C GLY A 211 -16.59 -0.07 -10.55
N SER A 212 -15.97 -1.22 -10.32
CA SER A 212 -16.62 -2.37 -9.71
C SER A 212 -17.05 -2.13 -8.25
N ARG A 213 -16.39 -1.22 -7.52
CA ARG A 213 -16.78 -0.87 -6.15
C ARG A 213 -17.84 0.23 -6.09
N THR A 214 -17.83 1.16 -7.04
CA THR A 214 -18.73 2.31 -7.06
C THR A 214 -20.10 1.98 -7.64
N GLY A 215 -20.24 0.88 -8.36
CA GLY A 215 -21.48 0.38 -8.97
C GLY A 215 -22.23 -0.67 -8.13
N ALA A 216 -21.79 -0.92 -6.89
CA ALA A 216 -22.40 -1.89 -5.98
C ALA A 216 -23.24 -1.24 -4.89
#